data_488f52379e0f6797dc524428265d735a
#
_entry.id   488f52379e0f6797dc524428265d735a
#
_cell.length_a   1.000
_cell.length_b   1.000
_cell.length_c   1.000
_cell.angle_alpha   90.00
_cell.angle_beta   90.00
_cell.angle_gamma   90.00
#
_symmetry.space_group_name_H-M   'P 1'
#
loop_
_entity.id
_entity.type
_entity.pdbx_description
1 polymer ?
#
loop_
_entity_poly.entity_id
_entity_poly.type
_entity_poly.pdbx_seq_one_letter_code
_entity_poly.pdbx_strand_id
1 'polypeptide(L)'
;MNRLMILGAAAAAVIVASVPSPGAAQSVLDEIKQRGELRVAGVLYRPLISRRPNGDYVGMDVEVMKKMAADLGVKLNVVNSEWATAVAGVETKKWDIVPALCITDKRKEVVDFSESYITIGATLTIAANNTKGLTSLEAFNKPEVVFAVPGGSWSESVAKEVAPKATHKAFGQSTSADLIQEVVAGRADAVVLDTPIQTTVALAAFGDKIKVFPGHNQPLDVRACKVGYAYAKGDKKMAEYVDGFTKKLRDSGQLAALVKQFMTADQIKAAD
;
A
#
# COMPACT_ATOMS: atom_id res chain seq x y z
N MET A 1 -68.54 63.88 22.26
CA MET A 1 -67.44 63.27 23.01
C MET A 1 -67.12 61.93 22.31
N ASN A 2 -66.17 61.98 21.36
CA ASN A 2 -65.77 60.80 20.58
C ASN A 2 -64.49 60.21 21.20
N ARG A 3 -64.56 58.93 21.60
CA ARG A 3 -63.39 58.16 21.95
C ARG A 3 -62.90 57.37 20.74
N LEU A 4 -61.72 57.71 20.26
CA LEU A 4 -61.02 56.99 19.18
C LEU A 4 -60.30 55.78 19.81
N MET A 5 -60.65 54.59 19.37
CA MET A 5 -59.91 53.35 19.71
C MET A 5 -58.81 53.15 18.66
N ILE A 6 -57.56 53.14 19.11
CA ILE A 6 -56.40 52.76 18.27
C ILE A 6 -56.15 51.26 18.46
N LEU A 7 -56.37 50.47 17.40
CA LEU A 7 -55.94 49.08 17.32
C LEU A 7 -54.46 49.01 16.94
N GLY A 8 -53.64 48.55 17.86
CA GLY A 8 -52.25 48.25 17.60
C GLY A 8 -52.12 46.83 16.97
N ALA A 9 -51.66 46.77 15.73
CA ALA A 9 -51.31 45.50 15.09
C ALA A 9 -49.90 45.08 15.53
N ALA A 10 -49.80 44.00 16.30
CA ALA A 10 -48.52 43.37 16.64
C ALA A 10 -48.06 42.46 15.45
N ALA A 11 -47.03 42.88 14.75
CA ALA A 11 -46.38 42.01 13.73
C ALA A 11 -45.45 41.03 14.45
N ALA A 12 -45.83 39.75 14.44
CA ALA A 12 -44.98 38.64 14.92
C ALA A 12 -43.94 38.35 13.84
N ALA A 13 -42.66 38.71 14.07
CA ALA A 13 -41.54 38.32 13.25
C ALA A 13 -41.23 36.80 13.48
N VAL A 14 -41.52 35.96 12.50
CA VAL A 14 -41.12 34.53 12.51
C VAL A 14 -39.66 34.47 12.17
N ILE A 15 -38.81 34.27 13.15
CA ILE A 15 -37.38 33.94 12.95
C ILE A 15 -37.32 32.50 12.47
N VAL A 16 -37.15 32.28 11.16
CA VAL A 16 -36.82 30.97 10.58
C VAL A 16 -35.36 30.69 10.93
N ALA A 17 -35.16 29.91 12.00
CA ALA A 17 -33.87 29.33 12.30
C ALA A 17 -33.51 28.37 11.20
N SER A 18 -32.56 28.74 10.32
CA SER A 18 -31.94 27.84 9.34
C SER A 18 -31.21 26.74 10.10
N VAL A 19 -31.83 25.55 10.17
CA VAL A 19 -31.15 24.33 10.64
C VAL A 19 -30.02 24.07 9.64
N PRO A 20 -28.74 24.04 10.07
CA PRO A 20 -27.67 23.67 9.14
C PRO A 20 -27.95 22.26 8.63
N SER A 21 -28.10 22.10 7.33
CA SER A 21 -28.07 20.78 6.66
C SER A 21 -26.88 20.01 7.19
N PRO A 22 -27.00 18.69 7.46
CA PRO A 22 -25.85 17.87 7.80
C PRO A 22 -24.85 18.03 6.64
N GLY A 23 -23.79 18.79 6.89
CA GLY A 23 -22.76 19.08 5.90
C GLY A 23 -22.23 17.77 5.37
N ALA A 24 -22.23 17.59 4.06
CA ALA A 24 -21.52 16.49 3.43
C ALA A 24 -20.12 16.46 4.05
N ALA A 25 -19.69 15.30 4.54
CA ALA A 25 -18.39 15.16 5.18
C ALA A 25 -17.33 15.76 4.22
N GLN A 26 -16.49 16.65 4.75
CA GLN A 26 -15.46 17.31 3.94
C GLN A 26 -14.57 16.25 3.30
N SER A 27 -14.35 16.34 1.98
CA SER A 27 -13.49 15.42 1.26
C SER A 27 -12.05 15.49 1.79
N VAL A 28 -11.38 14.37 1.91
CA VAL A 28 -9.95 14.29 2.25
C VAL A 28 -9.11 15.14 1.30
N LEU A 29 -9.50 15.23 0.02
CA LEU A 29 -8.84 16.10 -0.95
C LEU A 29 -8.87 17.58 -0.55
N ASP A 30 -10.00 18.05 -0.03
CA ASP A 30 -10.12 19.42 0.46
C ASP A 30 -9.31 19.63 1.75
N GLU A 31 -9.31 18.65 2.65
CA GLU A 31 -8.48 18.65 3.87
C GLU A 31 -6.98 18.71 3.54
N ILE A 32 -6.51 17.93 2.54
CA ILE A 32 -5.11 17.96 2.03
C ILE A 32 -4.74 19.36 1.56
N LYS A 33 -5.57 19.99 0.71
CA LYS A 33 -5.33 21.33 0.18
C LYS A 33 -5.33 22.39 1.28
N GLN A 34 -6.28 22.33 2.20
CA GLN A 34 -6.36 23.26 3.32
C GLN A 34 -5.16 23.14 4.26
N ARG A 35 -4.70 21.94 4.53
CA ARG A 35 -3.53 21.65 5.37
C ARG A 35 -2.21 21.98 4.68
N GLY A 36 -2.19 22.02 3.35
CA GLY A 36 -0.98 22.21 2.56
C GLY A 36 -0.03 21.02 2.55
N GLU A 37 -0.53 19.82 2.88
CA GLU A 37 0.28 18.62 3.04
C GLU A 37 -0.48 17.36 2.61
N LEU A 38 0.16 16.53 1.77
CA LEU A 38 -0.26 15.16 1.43
C LEU A 38 0.52 14.19 2.32
N ARG A 39 -0.18 13.49 3.21
CA ARG A 39 0.40 12.46 4.08
C ARG A 39 0.26 11.09 3.43
N VAL A 40 1.34 10.34 3.35
CA VAL A 40 1.40 9.05 2.66
C VAL A 40 2.02 8.00 3.58
N ALA A 41 1.42 6.81 3.62
CA ALA A 41 1.98 5.68 4.38
C ALA A 41 3.30 5.20 3.75
N GLY A 42 4.39 5.25 4.53
CA GLY A 42 5.72 4.81 4.14
C GLY A 42 6.00 3.37 4.57
N VAL A 43 5.29 2.40 3.98
CA VAL A 43 5.57 0.99 4.21
C VAL A 43 6.73 0.56 3.32
N LEU A 44 7.79 0.00 3.92
CA LEU A 44 8.97 -0.39 3.17
C LEU A 44 8.68 -1.54 2.21
N TYR A 45 8.82 -1.27 0.92
CA TYR A 45 8.54 -2.19 -0.18
C TYR A 45 9.42 -1.85 -1.40
N ARG A 46 10.67 -2.27 -1.34
CA ARG A 46 11.66 -1.98 -2.39
C ARG A 46 11.31 -2.69 -3.71
N PRO A 47 11.46 -2.03 -4.86
CA PRO A 47 11.97 -0.68 -5.10
C PRO A 47 10.90 0.41 -5.12
N LEU A 48 9.65 0.10 -4.74
CA LEU A 48 8.54 1.07 -4.77
C LEU A 48 8.69 2.12 -3.67
N ILE A 49 9.00 1.67 -2.46
CA ILE A 49 9.22 2.52 -1.28
C ILE A 49 10.42 1.98 -0.51
N SER A 50 11.46 2.79 -0.40
CA SER A 50 12.67 2.51 0.37
C SER A 50 12.99 3.70 1.27
N ARG A 51 13.79 3.48 2.31
CA ARG A 51 14.26 4.54 3.20
C ARG A 51 15.80 4.54 3.22
N ARG A 52 16.39 5.70 2.93
CA ARG A 52 17.84 5.89 2.99
C ARG A 52 18.33 6.01 4.45
N PRO A 53 19.64 5.82 4.71
CA PRO A 53 20.20 6.00 6.06
C PRO A 53 19.97 7.39 6.66
N ASN A 54 19.90 8.44 5.83
CA ASN A 54 19.57 9.81 6.26
C ASN A 54 18.10 10.02 6.61
N GLY A 55 17.25 8.99 6.46
CA GLY A 55 15.83 9.03 6.75
C GLY A 55 14.92 9.33 5.56
N ASP A 56 15.46 9.74 4.41
CA ASP A 56 14.67 10.10 3.22
C ASP A 56 13.99 8.87 2.61
N TYR A 57 12.73 9.04 2.22
CA TYR A 57 12.02 8.05 1.42
C TYR A 57 12.31 8.24 -0.06
N VAL A 58 12.57 7.13 -0.74
CA VAL A 58 12.87 7.04 -2.17
C VAL A 58 12.18 5.83 -2.79
N GLY A 59 12.01 5.82 -4.11
CA GLY A 59 11.42 4.71 -4.83
C GLY A 59 10.35 5.15 -5.82
N MET A 60 9.86 4.22 -6.61
CA MET A 60 8.92 4.50 -7.69
C MET A 60 7.65 5.20 -7.17
N ASP A 61 7.00 4.63 -6.16
CA ASP A 61 5.78 5.20 -5.61
C ASP A 61 6.02 6.49 -4.86
N VAL A 62 7.21 6.67 -4.27
CA VAL A 62 7.59 7.97 -3.67
C VAL A 62 7.66 9.06 -4.75
N GLU A 63 8.22 8.76 -5.94
CA GLU A 63 8.24 9.71 -7.04
C GLU A 63 6.83 10.00 -7.59
N VAL A 64 5.96 8.98 -7.65
CA VAL A 64 4.53 9.19 -7.99
C VAL A 64 3.86 10.09 -6.96
N MET A 65 4.06 9.88 -5.67
CA MET A 65 3.48 10.71 -4.61
C MET A 65 4.05 12.13 -4.61
N LYS A 66 5.33 12.35 -4.95
CA LYS A 66 5.91 13.68 -5.17
C LYS A 66 5.20 14.43 -6.31
N LYS A 67 4.95 13.72 -7.43
CA LYS A 67 4.20 14.30 -8.56
C LYS A 67 2.77 14.63 -8.15
N MET A 68 2.11 13.78 -7.38
CA MET A 68 0.76 14.02 -6.86
C MET A 68 0.72 15.24 -5.92
N ALA A 69 1.66 15.36 -5.00
CA ALA A 69 1.77 16.50 -4.11
C ALA A 69 2.02 17.81 -4.89
N ALA A 70 2.88 17.78 -5.91
CA ALA A 70 3.15 18.92 -6.78
C ALA A 70 1.90 19.33 -7.60
N ASP A 71 1.15 18.35 -8.15
CA ASP A 71 -0.11 18.62 -8.88
C ASP A 71 -1.18 19.25 -7.98
N LEU A 72 -1.20 18.89 -6.68
CA LEU A 72 -2.06 19.49 -5.66
C LEU A 72 -1.55 20.84 -5.11
N GLY A 73 -0.30 21.21 -5.39
CA GLY A 73 0.35 22.42 -4.84
C GLY A 73 0.64 22.31 -3.33
N VAL A 74 0.89 21.10 -2.81
CA VAL A 74 1.11 20.83 -1.38
C VAL A 74 2.46 20.13 -1.14
N LYS A 75 2.90 20.05 0.12
CA LYS A 75 4.09 19.30 0.51
C LYS A 75 3.78 17.81 0.61
N LEU A 76 4.75 16.95 0.28
CA LEU A 76 4.68 15.51 0.56
C LEU A 76 5.25 15.22 1.96
N ASN A 77 4.50 14.47 2.75
CA ASN A 77 4.95 13.90 4.03
C ASN A 77 4.77 12.38 3.99
N VAL A 78 5.88 11.65 3.96
CA VAL A 78 5.86 10.18 4.03
C VAL A 78 5.99 9.76 5.48
N VAL A 79 4.91 9.22 6.03
CA VAL A 79 4.80 8.81 7.44
C VAL A 79 5.18 7.35 7.57
N ASN A 80 6.14 7.03 8.44
CA ASN A 80 6.57 5.65 8.67
C ASN A 80 5.39 4.76 9.09
N SER A 81 5.25 3.62 8.44
CA SER A 81 4.13 2.69 8.63
C SER A 81 4.55 1.24 8.36
N GLU A 82 3.67 0.31 8.65
CA GLU A 82 3.80 -1.11 8.36
C GLU A 82 2.49 -1.65 7.75
N TRP A 83 2.54 -2.82 7.11
CA TRP A 83 1.37 -3.39 6.42
C TRP A 83 0.18 -3.61 7.35
N ALA A 84 0.42 -4.04 8.59
CA ALA A 84 -0.62 -4.33 9.56
C ALA A 84 -1.47 -3.10 9.93
N THR A 85 -0.88 -1.90 9.88
CA THR A 85 -1.54 -0.64 10.27
C THR A 85 -1.90 0.25 9.08
N ALA A 86 -1.48 -0.12 7.86
CA ALA A 86 -1.61 0.73 6.68
C ALA A 86 -3.06 1.14 6.39
N VAL A 87 -4.00 0.20 6.40
CA VAL A 87 -5.43 0.46 6.14
C VAL A 87 -6.05 1.27 7.30
N ALA A 88 -5.84 0.84 8.55
CA ALA A 88 -6.36 1.52 9.72
C ALA A 88 -5.88 2.98 9.85
N GLY A 89 -4.69 3.27 9.34
CA GLY A 89 -4.18 4.64 9.33
C GLY A 89 -4.91 5.59 8.37
N VAL A 90 -5.53 5.07 7.30
CA VAL A 90 -6.45 5.85 6.46
C VAL A 90 -7.74 6.15 7.23
N GLU A 91 -8.34 5.15 7.85
CA GLU A 91 -9.58 5.29 8.63
C GLU A 91 -9.41 6.28 9.79
N THR A 92 -8.24 6.25 10.45
CA THR A 92 -7.92 7.15 11.58
C THR A 92 -7.26 8.46 11.15
N LYS A 93 -7.18 8.74 9.84
CA LYS A 93 -6.60 9.96 9.25
C LYS A 93 -5.14 10.22 9.65
N LYS A 94 -4.36 9.17 9.91
CA LYS A 94 -2.89 9.29 10.12
C LYS A 94 -2.19 9.64 8.82
N TRP A 95 -2.68 9.11 7.71
CA TRP A 95 -2.27 9.40 6.33
C TRP A 95 -3.48 9.41 5.43
N ASP A 96 -3.32 10.04 4.28
CA ASP A 96 -4.39 10.27 3.32
C ASP A 96 -4.41 9.18 2.25
N ILE A 97 -3.22 8.62 1.91
CA ILE A 97 -3.03 7.59 0.88
C ILE A 97 -2.08 6.50 1.38
N VAL A 98 -2.38 5.26 1.01
CA VAL A 98 -1.46 4.12 1.10
C VAL A 98 -1.09 3.70 -0.32
N PRO A 99 0.15 3.93 -0.77
CA PRO A 99 0.63 3.41 -2.05
C PRO A 99 1.03 1.93 -1.93
N ALA A 100 1.28 1.29 -3.07
CA ALA A 100 1.77 -0.08 -3.17
C ALA A 100 0.88 -1.15 -2.49
N LEU A 101 -0.42 -0.87 -2.32
CA LEU A 101 -1.30 -1.77 -1.58
C LEU A 101 -2.05 -2.73 -2.51
N CYS A 102 -1.98 -4.04 -2.22
CA CYS A 102 -2.79 -5.04 -2.91
C CYS A 102 -4.28 -4.80 -2.70
N ILE A 103 -5.02 -4.72 -3.79
CA ILE A 103 -6.46 -4.60 -3.83
C ILE A 103 -7.07 -5.94 -3.45
N THR A 104 -7.70 -6.03 -2.28
CA THR A 104 -8.41 -7.22 -1.81
C THR A 104 -9.83 -6.86 -1.39
N ASP A 105 -10.76 -7.84 -1.48
CA ASP A 105 -12.15 -7.60 -1.12
C ASP A 105 -12.28 -7.17 0.35
N LYS A 106 -11.52 -7.81 1.25
CA LYS A 106 -11.47 -7.43 2.67
C LYS A 106 -11.03 -5.97 2.88
N ARG A 107 -10.03 -5.49 2.14
CA ARG A 107 -9.57 -4.09 2.26
C ARG A 107 -10.58 -3.11 1.67
N LYS A 108 -11.29 -3.51 0.59
CA LYS A 108 -12.36 -2.71 -0.01
C LYS A 108 -13.57 -2.50 0.90
N GLU A 109 -13.73 -3.27 1.97
CA GLU A 109 -14.78 -3.03 2.96
C GLU A 109 -14.58 -1.70 3.68
N VAL A 110 -13.33 -1.27 3.88
CA VAL A 110 -12.95 -0.13 4.74
C VAL A 110 -12.20 1.00 4.03
N VAL A 111 -11.61 0.77 2.86
CA VAL A 111 -10.98 1.79 2.02
C VAL A 111 -11.40 1.64 0.57
N ASP A 112 -11.28 2.71 -0.20
CA ASP A 112 -11.40 2.66 -1.66
C ASP A 112 -10.00 2.64 -2.30
N PHE A 113 -9.95 2.25 -3.57
CA PHE A 113 -8.72 2.09 -4.33
C PHE A 113 -8.79 2.79 -5.67
N SER A 114 -7.66 3.27 -6.16
CA SER A 114 -7.48 3.62 -7.57
C SER A 114 -7.64 2.39 -8.46
N GLU A 115 -7.71 2.60 -9.77
CA GLU A 115 -7.38 1.56 -10.72
C GLU A 115 -5.99 0.96 -10.42
N SER A 116 -5.84 -0.32 -10.73
CA SER A 116 -4.55 -1.00 -10.57
C SER A 116 -3.52 -0.43 -11.55
N TYR A 117 -2.33 -0.11 -11.05
CA TYR A 117 -1.23 0.35 -11.88
C TYR A 117 -0.16 -0.72 -12.15
N ILE A 118 -0.16 -1.83 -11.38
CA ILE A 118 0.70 -2.99 -11.57
C ILE A 118 0.02 -4.27 -11.06
N THR A 119 0.35 -5.41 -11.67
CA THR A 119 -0.09 -6.73 -11.20
C THR A 119 1.14 -7.57 -10.88
N ILE A 120 1.14 -8.22 -9.72
CA ILE A 120 2.23 -9.05 -9.23
C ILE A 120 1.71 -10.47 -8.92
N GLY A 121 2.57 -11.46 -9.13
CA GLY A 121 2.38 -12.84 -8.70
C GLY A 121 3.14 -13.12 -7.40
N ALA A 122 3.14 -14.37 -6.94
CA ALA A 122 3.89 -14.82 -5.77
C ALA A 122 4.85 -15.95 -6.12
N THR A 123 6.00 -15.98 -5.44
CA THR A 123 6.96 -17.09 -5.44
C THR A 123 7.39 -17.37 -4.01
N LEU A 124 7.93 -18.57 -3.76
CA LEU A 124 8.57 -18.92 -2.50
C LEU A 124 10.08 -18.82 -2.67
N THR A 125 10.75 -18.14 -1.75
CA THR A 125 12.22 -18.09 -1.71
C THR A 125 12.71 -18.87 -0.50
N ILE A 126 13.67 -19.78 -0.73
CA ILE A 126 14.29 -20.66 0.26
C ILE A 126 15.80 -20.49 0.25
N ALA A 127 16.48 -20.92 1.31
CA ALA A 127 17.94 -21.03 1.30
C ALA A 127 18.41 -22.05 0.26
N ALA A 128 19.48 -21.75 -0.47
CA ALA A 128 20.03 -22.63 -1.50
C ALA A 128 20.50 -23.98 -0.92
N ASN A 129 20.96 -23.97 0.33
CA ASN A 129 21.41 -25.15 1.09
C ASN A 129 20.28 -25.78 1.93
N ASN A 130 19.02 -25.47 1.66
CA ASN A 130 17.89 -26.05 2.39
C ASN A 130 17.87 -27.58 2.22
N THR A 131 17.85 -28.30 3.34
CA THR A 131 17.90 -29.77 3.40
C THR A 131 16.52 -30.42 3.60
N LYS A 132 15.45 -29.64 3.77
CA LYS A 132 14.09 -30.15 4.03
C LYS A 132 13.36 -30.66 2.79
N GLY A 133 14.00 -30.64 1.61
CA GLY A 133 13.39 -31.11 0.36
C GLY A 133 12.17 -30.31 -0.07
N LEU A 134 12.21 -28.99 0.07
CA LEU A 134 11.12 -28.07 -0.25
C LEU A 134 11.00 -27.86 -1.78
N THR A 135 10.46 -28.85 -2.46
CA THR A 135 10.34 -28.91 -3.93
C THR A 135 8.89 -29.01 -4.43
N SER A 136 7.92 -29.04 -3.54
CA SER A 136 6.48 -29.03 -3.87
C SER A 136 5.69 -28.28 -2.80
N LEU A 137 4.49 -27.80 -3.13
CA LEU A 137 3.63 -27.11 -2.15
C LEU A 137 3.30 -27.99 -0.94
N GLU A 138 3.16 -29.31 -1.14
CA GLU A 138 2.94 -30.27 -0.05
C GLU A 138 4.14 -30.32 0.89
N ALA A 139 5.37 -30.20 0.35
CA ALA A 139 6.59 -30.15 1.17
C ALA A 139 6.66 -28.89 2.03
N PHE A 140 6.14 -27.77 1.56
CA PHE A 140 6.02 -26.53 2.33
C PHE A 140 4.90 -26.57 3.36
N ASN A 141 3.84 -27.33 3.12
CA ASN A 141 2.64 -27.37 3.96
C ASN A 141 2.76 -28.39 5.13
N LYS A 142 3.78 -28.21 5.97
CA LYS A 142 4.05 -29.06 7.13
C LYS A 142 4.30 -28.22 8.38
N PRO A 143 3.91 -28.69 9.58
CA PRO A 143 4.05 -27.92 10.83
C PRO A 143 5.50 -27.49 11.17
N GLU A 144 6.48 -28.30 10.75
CA GLU A 144 7.91 -28.03 10.95
C GLU A 144 8.52 -27.05 9.97
N VAL A 145 7.75 -26.60 8.96
CA VAL A 145 8.18 -25.55 8.02
C VAL A 145 7.80 -24.17 8.55
N VAL A 146 8.76 -23.28 8.58
CA VAL A 146 8.60 -21.92 9.09
C VAL A 146 8.68 -20.91 7.96
N PHE A 147 7.62 -20.13 7.77
CA PHE A 147 7.61 -18.98 6.88
C PHE A 147 7.93 -17.70 7.65
N ALA A 148 8.87 -16.90 7.15
CA ALA A 148 9.03 -15.49 7.55
C ALA A 148 8.10 -14.64 6.69
N VAL A 149 7.18 -13.90 7.30
CA VAL A 149 6.18 -13.09 6.58
C VAL A 149 6.08 -11.67 7.11
N PRO A 150 5.89 -10.66 6.24
CA PRO A 150 5.60 -9.31 6.71
C PRO A 150 4.15 -9.27 7.20
N GLY A 151 3.94 -9.03 8.50
CA GLY A 151 2.62 -9.08 9.14
C GLY A 151 1.61 -8.14 8.49
N GLY A 152 0.39 -8.60 8.22
CA GLY A 152 -0.69 -7.84 7.57
C GLY A 152 -0.55 -7.65 6.06
N SER A 153 0.51 -8.20 5.45
CA SER A 153 0.76 -8.11 4.02
C SER A 153 -0.06 -9.11 3.20
N TRP A 154 -0.05 -8.92 1.87
CA TRP A 154 -0.56 -9.93 0.94
C TRP A 154 0.30 -11.19 0.94
N SER A 155 1.63 -11.07 1.09
CA SER A 155 2.55 -12.19 1.17
C SER A 155 2.24 -13.13 2.35
N GLU A 156 1.83 -12.57 3.50
CA GLU A 156 1.36 -13.38 4.63
C GLU A 156 0.08 -14.16 4.26
N SER A 157 -0.85 -13.51 3.56
CA SER A 157 -2.08 -14.17 3.11
C SER A 157 -1.78 -15.33 2.15
N VAL A 158 -0.86 -15.13 1.21
CA VAL A 158 -0.41 -16.18 0.28
C VAL A 158 0.27 -17.33 1.05
N ALA A 159 1.16 -17.04 2.00
CA ALA A 159 1.82 -18.08 2.80
C ALA A 159 0.80 -18.96 3.52
N LYS A 160 -0.23 -18.35 4.13
CA LYS A 160 -1.33 -19.06 4.80
C LYS A 160 -2.22 -19.86 3.85
N GLU A 161 -2.39 -19.38 2.60
CA GLU A 161 -3.14 -20.07 1.56
C GLU A 161 -2.40 -21.33 1.07
N VAL A 162 -1.13 -21.18 0.70
CA VAL A 162 -0.36 -22.29 0.10
C VAL A 162 0.19 -23.28 1.11
N ALA A 163 0.37 -22.88 2.36
CA ALA A 163 0.92 -23.72 3.42
C ALA A 163 0.18 -23.52 4.77
N PRO A 164 -1.13 -23.82 4.84
CA PRO A 164 -1.94 -23.56 6.04
C PRO A 164 -1.50 -24.30 7.29
N LYS A 165 -0.76 -25.42 7.15
CA LYS A 165 -0.22 -26.19 8.29
C LYS A 165 1.13 -25.71 8.77
N ALA A 166 1.84 -24.90 7.97
CA ALA A 166 3.16 -24.37 8.31
C ALA A 166 3.08 -23.34 9.44
N THR A 167 4.20 -23.10 10.09
CA THR A 167 4.34 -21.98 11.05
C THR A 167 4.58 -20.69 10.31
N HIS A 168 3.80 -19.64 10.59
CA HIS A 168 3.95 -18.31 10.00
C HIS A 168 4.46 -17.32 11.03
N LYS A 169 5.75 -16.99 10.96
CA LYS A 169 6.41 -16.03 11.84
C LYS A 169 6.26 -14.63 11.24
N ALA A 170 5.37 -13.84 11.80
CA ALA A 170 5.11 -12.47 11.35
C ALA A 170 6.16 -11.49 11.88
N PHE A 171 6.64 -10.63 10.99
CA PHE A 171 7.53 -9.52 11.29
C PHE A 171 6.78 -8.20 11.05
N GLY A 172 7.00 -7.22 11.91
CA GLY A 172 6.44 -5.87 11.76
C GLY A 172 7.15 -5.07 10.67
N GLN A 173 7.90 -4.04 11.07
CA GLN A 173 8.71 -3.25 10.13
C GLN A 173 9.91 -4.08 9.64
N SER A 174 9.74 -4.74 8.49
CA SER A 174 10.77 -5.56 7.87
C SER A 174 10.82 -5.30 6.37
N THR A 175 12.01 -5.35 5.81
CA THR A 175 12.21 -5.40 4.36
C THR A 175 12.25 -6.84 3.88
N SER A 176 12.11 -7.06 2.57
CA SER A 176 12.29 -8.41 1.99
C SER A 176 13.70 -8.96 2.30
N ALA A 177 14.71 -8.09 2.34
CA ALA A 177 16.08 -8.47 2.67
C ALA A 177 16.18 -9.03 4.11
N ASP A 178 15.52 -8.40 5.08
CA ASP A 178 15.49 -8.89 6.47
C ASP A 178 14.87 -10.29 6.55
N LEU A 179 13.76 -10.51 5.84
CA LEU A 179 13.08 -11.80 5.81
C LEU A 179 13.91 -12.88 5.10
N ILE A 180 14.61 -12.53 4.01
CA ILE A 180 15.53 -13.44 3.33
C ILE A 180 16.72 -13.78 4.24
N GLN A 181 17.21 -12.84 5.04
CA GLN A 181 18.25 -13.13 6.03
C GLN A 181 17.79 -14.16 7.09
N GLU A 182 16.51 -14.13 7.51
CA GLU A 182 15.97 -15.19 8.38
C GLU A 182 16.05 -16.58 7.71
N VAL A 183 15.74 -16.62 6.39
CA VAL A 183 15.81 -17.87 5.60
C VAL A 183 17.25 -18.33 5.40
N VAL A 184 18.17 -17.45 5.01
CA VAL A 184 19.57 -17.80 4.77
C VAL A 184 20.27 -18.22 6.09
N ALA A 185 19.87 -17.63 7.21
CA ALA A 185 20.37 -18.00 8.54
C ALA A 185 19.71 -19.27 9.14
N GLY A 186 18.75 -19.88 8.43
CA GLY A 186 18.05 -21.08 8.90
C GLY A 186 17.07 -20.86 10.05
N ARG A 187 16.68 -19.60 10.34
CA ARG A 187 15.67 -19.24 11.35
C ARG A 187 14.24 -19.28 10.78
N ALA A 188 14.12 -19.28 9.45
CA ALA A 188 12.93 -19.62 8.69
C ALA A 188 13.31 -20.50 7.50
N ASP A 189 12.34 -21.20 6.92
CA ASP A 189 12.55 -22.07 5.77
C ASP A 189 12.19 -21.39 4.46
N ALA A 190 11.22 -20.50 4.48
CA ALA A 190 10.73 -19.83 3.29
C ALA A 190 10.24 -18.41 3.58
N VAL A 191 10.25 -17.60 2.52
CA VAL A 191 9.58 -16.30 2.45
C VAL A 191 8.78 -16.21 1.15
N VAL A 192 7.60 -15.60 1.19
CA VAL A 192 6.82 -15.28 -0.01
C VAL A 192 7.29 -13.94 -0.54
N LEU A 193 7.78 -13.93 -1.77
CA LEU A 193 8.14 -12.71 -2.51
C LEU A 193 7.22 -12.55 -3.72
N ASP A 194 6.91 -11.30 -4.06
CA ASP A 194 6.23 -11.04 -5.31
C ASP A 194 7.19 -11.18 -6.52
N THR A 195 6.60 -11.52 -7.66
CA THR A 195 7.32 -11.62 -8.93
C THR A 195 6.63 -10.72 -9.97
N PRO A 196 7.40 -10.06 -10.84
CA PRO A 196 8.86 -10.16 -10.99
C PRO A 196 9.67 -9.25 -10.04
N ILE A 197 9.03 -8.37 -9.26
CA ILE A 197 9.71 -7.25 -8.59
C ILE A 197 10.67 -7.73 -7.49
N GLN A 198 10.13 -8.22 -6.36
CA GLN A 198 10.96 -8.59 -5.20
C GLN A 198 11.83 -9.80 -5.47
N THR A 199 11.38 -10.75 -6.30
CA THR A 199 12.19 -11.90 -6.69
C THR A 199 13.44 -11.46 -7.45
N THR A 200 13.34 -10.46 -8.35
CA THR A 200 14.50 -9.90 -9.06
C THR A 200 15.47 -9.21 -8.09
N VAL A 201 14.95 -8.41 -7.14
CA VAL A 201 15.76 -7.76 -6.09
C VAL A 201 16.49 -8.81 -5.25
N ALA A 202 15.77 -9.86 -4.83
CA ALA A 202 16.30 -10.92 -4.00
C ALA A 202 17.46 -11.67 -4.69
N LEU A 203 17.28 -12.06 -5.96
CA LEU A 203 18.31 -12.73 -6.75
C LEU A 203 19.54 -11.84 -6.98
N ALA A 204 19.34 -10.54 -7.20
CA ALA A 204 20.44 -9.59 -7.35
C ALA A 204 21.25 -9.41 -6.05
N ALA A 205 20.59 -9.42 -4.88
CA ALA A 205 21.23 -9.19 -3.59
C ALA A 205 21.82 -10.45 -2.93
N PHE A 206 21.17 -11.60 -3.09
CA PHE A 206 21.53 -12.83 -2.40
C PHE A 206 22.13 -13.91 -3.31
N GLY A 207 21.92 -13.81 -4.63
CA GLY A 207 22.55 -14.66 -5.65
C GLY A 207 22.35 -16.16 -5.37
N ASP A 208 23.48 -16.87 -5.26
CA ASP A 208 23.55 -18.32 -5.02
C ASP A 208 23.15 -18.77 -3.63
N LYS A 209 22.90 -17.84 -2.69
CA LYS A 209 22.46 -18.18 -1.33
C LYS A 209 20.98 -18.57 -1.25
N ILE A 210 20.21 -18.29 -2.29
CA ILE A 210 18.79 -18.53 -2.34
C ILE A 210 18.36 -19.30 -3.58
N LYS A 211 17.19 -19.98 -3.48
CA LYS A 211 16.46 -20.58 -4.60
C LYS A 211 15.04 -20.07 -4.60
N VAL A 212 14.45 -19.95 -5.79
CA VAL A 212 13.06 -19.52 -5.98
C VAL A 212 12.23 -20.70 -6.46
N PHE A 213 11.11 -20.95 -5.79
CA PHE A 213 10.14 -21.98 -6.15
C PHE A 213 8.81 -21.34 -6.63
N PRO A 214 8.18 -21.86 -7.69
CA PRO A 214 8.63 -22.94 -8.57
C PRO A 214 9.80 -22.54 -9.49
N GLY A 215 10.03 -21.24 -9.70
CA GLY A 215 11.12 -20.69 -10.49
C GLY A 215 11.04 -19.16 -10.59
N HIS A 216 12.14 -18.54 -11.04
CA HIS A 216 12.16 -17.11 -11.32
C HIS A 216 11.13 -16.76 -12.42
N ASN A 217 10.29 -15.77 -12.19
CA ASN A 217 9.18 -15.38 -13.08
C ASN A 217 8.14 -16.47 -13.37
N GLN A 218 8.08 -17.50 -12.54
CA GLN A 218 7.02 -18.52 -12.56
C GLN A 218 6.18 -18.37 -11.29
N PRO A 219 5.11 -17.55 -11.31
CA PRO A 219 4.30 -17.34 -10.12
C PRO A 219 3.59 -18.65 -9.72
N LEU A 220 3.35 -18.77 -8.42
CA LEU A 220 2.45 -19.79 -7.88
C LEU A 220 1.05 -19.63 -8.49
N ASP A 221 0.32 -20.74 -8.58
CA ASP A 221 -1.11 -20.72 -8.97
C ASP A 221 -1.96 -20.23 -7.78
N VAL A 222 -1.85 -18.95 -7.52
CA VAL A 222 -2.64 -18.21 -6.54
C VAL A 222 -3.14 -16.92 -7.16
N ARG A 223 -4.19 -16.34 -6.57
CA ARG A 223 -4.74 -15.07 -7.08
C ARG A 223 -3.67 -13.98 -7.10
N ALA A 224 -3.35 -13.49 -8.30
CA ALA A 224 -2.41 -12.40 -8.48
C ALA A 224 -2.88 -11.13 -7.74
N CYS A 225 -1.94 -10.39 -7.19
CA CYS A 225 -2.22 -9.12 -6.55
C CYS A 225 -2.26 -7.99 -7.58
N LYS A 226 -3.42 -7.34 -7.69
CA LYS A 226 -3.54 -6.03 -8.35
C LYS A 226 -3.17 -4.95 -7.34
N VAL A 227 -2.20 -4.12 -7.65
CA VAL A 227 -1.68 -3.07 -6.76
C VAL A 227 -2.29 -1.72 -7.13
N GLY A 228 -2.78 -0.99 -6.13
CA GLY A 228 -3.37 0.34 -6.30
C GLY A 228 -3.05 1.26 -5.13
N TYR A 229 -3.51 2.50 -5.22
CA TYR A 229 -3.45 3.50 -4.17
C TYR A 229 -4.73 3.44 -3.35
N ALA A 230 -4.63 3.18 -2.03
CA ALA A 230 -5.79 3.14 -1.15
C ALA A 230 -5.99 4.50 -0.47
N TYR A 231 -7.25 4.91 -0.33
CA TYR A 231 -7.68 6.17 0.29
C TYR A 231 -9.02 5.99 1.01
N ALA A 232 -9.52 7.07 1.65
CA ALA A 232 -10.73 7.03 2.47
C ALA A 232 -11.95 6.52 1.72
N LYS A 233 -12.67 5.60 2.35
CA LYS A 233 -13.89 4.98 1.82
C LYS A 233 -14.97 6.00 1.53
N GLY A 234 -15.60 5.91 0.34
CA GLY A 234 -16.75 6.72 -0.05
C GLY A 234 -16.43 8.18 -0.41
N ASP A 235 -15.16 8.58 -0.43
CA ASP A 235 -14.75 9.93 -0.84
C ASP A 235 -14.70 10.05 -2.37
N LYS A 236 -15.81 10.43 -2.97
CA LYS A 236 -15.95 10.56 -4.44
C LYS A 236 -14.97 11.56 -5.04
N LYS A 237 -14.74 12.70 -4.38
CA LYS A 237 -13.78 13.71 -4.84
C LYS A 237 -12.36 13.19 -4.89
N MET A 238 -11.98 12.46 -3.83
CA MET A 238 -10.66 11.81 -3.76
C MET A 238 -10.53 10.73 -4.83
N ALA A 239 -11.57 9.92 -5.04
CA ALA A 239 -11.62 8.90 -6.08
C ALA A 239 -11.41 9.49 -7.48
N GLU A 240 -12.20 10.48 -7.86
CA GLU A 240 -12.10 11.16 -9.16
C GLU A 240 -10.71 11.76 -9.37
N TYR A 241 -10.14 12.38 -8.33
CA TYR A 241 -8.80 12.95 -8.40
C TYR A 241 -7.72 11.87 -8.59
N VAL A 242 -7.71 10.82 -7.75
CA VAL A 242 -6.67 9.78 -7.79
C VAL A 242 -6.74 9.00 -9.11
N ASP A 243 -7.95 8.65 -9.58
CA ASP A 243 -8.12 7.96 -10.86
C ASP A 243 -7.71 8.83 -12.05
N GLY A 244 -8.11 10.10 -12.05
CA GLY A 244 -7.71 11.06 -13.08
C GLY A 244 -6.19 11.28 -13.12
N PHE A 245 -5.56 11.40 -11.95
CA PHE A 245 -4.12 11.54 -11.83
C PHE A 245 -3.38 10.28 -12.31
N THR A 246 -3.82 9.09 -11.89
CA THR A 246 -3.22 7.80 -12.28
C THR A 246 -3.36 7.58 -13.80
N LYS A 247 -4.53 7.90 -14.35
CA LYS A 247 -4.77 7.86 -15.80
C LYS A 247 -3.82 8.80 -16.56
N LYS A 248 -3.68 10.05 -16.11
CA LYS A 248 -2.77 11.05 -16.70
C LYS A 248 -1.31 10.56 -16.70
N LEU A 249 -0.83 9.96 -15.60
CA LEU A 249 0.51 9.38 -15.54
C LEU A 249 0.69 8.22 -16.53
N ARG A 250 -0.32 7.37 -16.70
CA ARG A 250 -0.33 6.25 -17.64
C ARG A 250 -0.31 6.75 -19.08
N ASP A 251 -1.26 7.60 -19.45
CA ASP A 251 -1.44 8.09 -20.81
C ASP A 251 -0.25 8.93 -21.31
N SER A 252 0.41 9.66 -20.41
CA SER A 252 1.63 10.42 -20.73
C SER A 252 2.90 9.58 -20.81
N GLY A 253 2.84 8.28 -20.53
CA GLY A 253 4.00 7.39 -20.47
C GLY A 253 4.90 7.60 -19.24
N GLN A 254 4.58 8.52 -18.34
CA GLN A 254 5.41 8.80 -17.16
C GLN A 254 5.45 7.60 -16.19
N LEU A 255 4.33 6.88 -16.05
CA LEU A 255 4.30 5.66 -15.23
C LEU A 255 5.26 4.59 -15.80
N ALA A 256 5.22 4.36 -17.11
CA ALA A 256 6.12 3.41 -17.79
C ALA A 256 7.59 3.82 -17.65
N ALA A 257 7.89 5.12 -17.72
CA ALA A 257 9.24 5.64 -17.52
C ALA A 257 9.73 5.39 -16.06
N LEU A 258 8.88 5.60 -15.05
CA LEU A 258 9.20 5.29 -13.66
C LEU A 258 9.40 3.79 -13.44
N VAL A 259 8.53 2.94 -13.99
CA VAL A 259 8.71 1.48 -13.95
C VAL A 259 10.08 1.11 -14.54
N LYS A 260 10.42 1.61 -15.73
CA LYS A 260 11.73 1.36 -16.34
C LYS A 260 12.88 1.87 -15.50
N GLN A 261 12.72 3.04 -14.86
CA GLN A 261 13.74 3.64 -14.01
C GLN A 261 14.01 2.82 -12.75
N PHE A 262 12.99 2.34 -12.06
CA PHE A 262 13.13 1.71 -10.74
C PHE A 262 13.12 0.18 -10.76
N MET A 263 12.77 -0.45 -11.89
CA MET A 263 12.66 -1.91 -12.02
C MET A 263 13.80 -2.54 -12.80
N THR A 264 14.86 -1.81 -13.12
CA THR A 264 16.08 -2.37 -13.72
C THR A 264 17.00 -2.94 -12.63
N ALA A 265 17.66 -4.07 -12.92
CA ALA A 265 18.55 -4.75 -11.96
C ALA A 265 19.66 -3.83 -11.41
N ASP A 266 20.20 -2.91 -12.24
CA ASP A 266 21.29 -2.01 -11.84
C ASP A 266 20.84 -0.91 -10.87
N GLN A 267 19.61 -0.40 -11.01
CA GLN A 267 19.10 0.66 -10.15
C GLN A 267 18.55 0.12 -8.84
N ILE A 268 18.12 -1.12 -8.81
CA ILE A 268 17.80 -1.85 -7.59
C ILE A 268 19.04 -1.95 -6.69
N LYS A 269 20.24 -2.15 -7.28
CA LYS A 269 21.52 -2.14 -6.54
C LYS A 269 21.94 -0.74 -6.07
N ALA A 270 21.72 0.30 -6.87
CA ALA A 270 22.15 1.67 -6.56
C ALA A 270 21.30 2.37 -5.48
N ALA A 271 20.19 1.77 -5.03
CA ALA A 271 19.34 2.31 -3.97
C ALA A 271 19.74 1.81 -2.56
N ASP A 272 20.80 1.00 -2.44
CA ASP A 272 21.50 0.65 -1.18
C ASP A 272 22.47 1.77 -0.82
#